data_572753ecff3838997cff386ca9b1ba0d
#
_entry.id   572753ecff3838997cff386ca9b1ba0d
#
_cell.length_a   1.000
_cell.length_b   1.000
_cell.length_c   1.000
_cell.angle_alpha   90.00
_cell.angle_beta   90.00
_cell.angle_gamma   90.00
#
_symmetry.space_group_name_H-M   'P 1'
#
loop_
_entity.id
_entity.type
_entity.pdbx_description
1 polymer ?
#
loop_
_entity_poly.entity_id
_entity_poly.type
_entity_poly.pdbx_seq_one_letter_code
_entity_poly.pdbx_strand_id
1 'polypeptide(L)'
;EIRASRIVHHAPGSLPDKPQFAADMMNLFIVVEGGDHHVTILDGDKLEPIHRFPSRYALHGGPKFTPDGRYVFFASRDGWISKFDIWNLKVVAEVRAGINTRNAAVSGDGKYVAVANYLPHSLVILDAELNPLKIHAVRDRFGKQSSRVSAVYTAEPRRSFVAALKDVMEAWEISYDPKAPEIPAGMIHDFQYREGAFIPGFLNPKRSILDDYLDDFFFTQDYNEVMGASREGGKGQVVHLDVRRSIA
;
A
#
# COMPACT_ATOMS: atom_id res chain seq x y z
N GLU A 1 -11.94 11.09 11.12
CA GLU A 1 -12.75 10.86 9.88
C GLU A 1 -12.57 9.43 9.35
N ILE A 2 -11.33 8.95 9.06
CA ILE A 2 -11.09 7.59 8.53
C ILE A 2 -11.77 6.54 9.42
N ARG A 3 -11.49 6.55 10.73
CA ARG A 3 -12.10 5.59 11.67
C ARG A 3 -13.62 5.63 11.67
N ALA A 4 -14.21 6.80 11.54
CA ALA A 4 -15.67 6.98 11.52
C ALA A 4 -16.32 6.47 10.22
N SER A 5 -15.56 6.37 9.12
CA SER A 5 -16.03 5.84 7.85
C SER A 5 -16.02 4.31 7.77
N ARG A 6 -15.40 3.63 8.74
CA ARG A 6 -15.24 2.18 8.72
C ARG A 6 -16.59 1.47 8.85
N ILE A 7 -16.84 0.54 7.93
CA ILE A 7 -18.02 -0.30 7.88
C ILE A 7 -17.56 -1.75 8.09
N VAL A 8 -18.19 -2.46 9.01
CA VAL A 8 -17.99 -3.90 9.23
C VAL A 8 -19.27 -4.60 8.79
N HIS A 9 -19.19 -5.32 7.67
CA HIS A 9 -20.31 -6.11 7.15
C HIS A 9 -20.37 -7.48 7.83
N HIS A 10 -19.20 -8.05 8.13
CA HIS A 10 -19.08 -9.33 8.83
C HIS A 10 -17.96 -9.23 9.85
N ALA A 11 -18.27 -9.53 11.11
CA ALA A 11 -17.26 -9.52 12.18
C ALA A 11 -16.15 -10.56 11.91
N PRO A 12 -14.90 -10.30 12.30
CA PRO A 12 -13.84 -11.27 12.19
C PRO A 12 -14.22 -12.62 12.83
N GLY A 13 -13.99 -13.72 12.11
CA GLY A 13 -14.33 -15.06 12.57
C GLY A 13 -15.82 -15.44 12.53
N SER A 14 -16.70 -14.56 12.05
CA SER A 14 -18.14 -14.86 11.95
C SER A 14 -18.54 -15.69 10.72
N LEU A 15 -17.66 -15.73 9.72
CA LEU A 15 -17.88 -16.49 8.48
C LEU A 15 -17.17 -17.86 8.55
N PRO A 16 -17.67 -18.87 7.79
CA PRO A 16 -17.02 -20.18 7.70
C PRO A 16 -15.53 -20.11 7.36
N ASP A 17 -14.74 -20.97 8.01
CA ASP A 17 -13.29 -21.07 7.81
C ASP A 17 -12.93 -22.12 6.74
N LYS A 18 -13.68 -22.11 5.65
CA LYS A 18 -13.47 -22.96 4.45
C LYS A 18 -14.19 -22.36 3.26
N PRO A 19 -13.71 -22.61 2.04
CA PRO A 19 -14.40 -22.17 0.82
C PRO A 19 -15.85 -22.69 0.76
N GLN A 20 -16.78 -21.81 0.37
CA GLN A 20 -18.21 -22.12 0.24
C GLN A 20 -18.60 -22.51 -1.20
N PHE A 21 -17.64 -22.72 -2.07
CA PHE A 21 -17.80 -23.17 -3.45
C PHE A 21 -16.68 -24.15 -3.80
N ALA A 22 -16.82 -24.85 -4.91
CA ALA A 22 -15.85 -25.82 -5.41
C ALA A 22 -15.17 -25.28 -6.67
N ALA A 23 -13.89 -24.94 -6.55
CA ALA A 23 -12.99 -24.57 -7.66
C ALA A 23 -11.54 -24.79 -7.21
N ASP A 24 -10.61 -24.81 -8.15
CA ASP A 24 -9.19 -24.74 -7.80
C ASP A 24 -8.87 -23.33 -7.30
N MET A 25 -8.57 -23.21 -5.99
CA MET A 25 -8.25 -21.93 -5.35
C MET A 25 -6.98 -21.29 -5.88
N MET A 26 -6.09 -22.06 -6.52
CA MET A 26 -4.88 -21.55 -7.17
C MET A 26 -5.12 -21.08 -8.61
N ASN A 27 -6.30 -21.34 -9.17
CA ASN A 27 -6.67 -20.95 -10.52
C ASN A 27 -7.98 -20.12 -10.55
N LEU A 28 -8.08 -19.16 -9.61
CA LEU A 28 -9.15 -18.16 -9.62
C LEU A 28 -8.68 -16.88 -10.28
N PHE A 29 -9.56 -16.23 -11.02
CA PHE A 29 -9.33 -14.89 -11.54
C PHE A 29 -10.21 -13.87 -10.83
N ILE A 30 -9.61 -12.74 -10.46
CA ILE A 30 -10.32 -11.56 -10.02
C ILE A 30 -10.43 -10.61 -11.21
N VAL A 31 -11.59 -10.52 -11.79
CA VAL A 31 -11.87 -9.66 -12.95
C VAL A 31 -12.46 -8.35 -12.48
N VAL A 32 -11.71 -7.25 -12.63
CA VAL A 32 -12.19 -5.91 -12.31
C VAL A 32 -12.87 -5.32 -13.55
N GLU A 33 -14.18 -5.16 -13.46
CA GLU A 33 -15.02 -4.61 -14.53
C GLU A 33 -15.11 -3.08 -14.38
N GLY A 34 -14.09 -2.37 -14.92
CA GLY A 34 -13.97 -0.92 -14.73
C GLY A 34 -15.08 -0.08 -15.37
N GLY A 35 -15.79 -0.63 -16.35
CA GLY A 35 -16.83 0.10 -17.08
C GLY A 35 -18.16 0.21 -16.33
N ASP A 36 -18.49 -0.77 -15.50
CA ASP A 36 -19.76 -0.82 -14.76
C ASP A 36 -19.61 -0.97 -13.24
N HIS A 37 -18.36 -0.85 -12.77
CA HIS A 37 -18.02 -0.91 -11.33
C HIS A 37 -18.43 -2.21 -10.64
N HIS A 38 -18.06 -3.35 -11.24
CA HIS A 38 -18.22 -4.67 -10.64
C HIS A 38 -16.89 -5.40 -10.55
N VAL A 39 -16.90 -6.46 -9.77
CA VAL A 39 -15.83 -7.46 -9.71
C VAL A 39 -16.45 -8.83 -9.90
N THR A 40 -15.85 -9.64 -10.76
CA THR A 40 -16.22 -11.03 -10.97
C THR A 40 -15.11 -11.95 -10.49
N ILE A 41 -15.47 -12.94 -9.69
CA ILE A 41 -14.62 -14.08 -9.36
C ILE A 41 -14.90 -15.16 -10.41
N LEU A 42 -13.87 -15.54 -11.16
CA LEU A 42 -13.96 -16.49 -12.26
C LEU A 42 -13.21 -17.78 -11.91
N ASP A 43 -13.86 -18.93 -12.16
CA ASP A 43 -13.20 -20.24 -12.14
C ASP A 43 -12.29 -20.33 -13.38
N GLY A 44 -10.97 -20.42 -13.16
CA GLY A 44 -9.99 -20.44 -14.25
C GLY A 44 -9.95 -21.76 -15.03
N ASP A 45 -10.42 -22.86 -14.44
CA ASP A 45 -10.49 -24.16 -15.14
C ASP A 45 -11.67 -24.22 -16.11
N LYS A 46 -12.82 -23.68 -15.68
CA LYS A 46 -14.06 -23.71 -16.45
C LYS A 46 -14.30 -22.47 -17.28
N LEU A 47 -13.62 -21.36 -16.94
CA LEU A 47 -13.86 -20.02 -17.49
C LEU A 47 -15.31 -19.54 -17.25
N GLU A 48 -15.85 -19.91 -16.10
CA GLU A 48 -17.22 -19.56 -15.70
C GLU A 48 -17.21 -18.65 -14.47
N PRO A 49 -18.13 -17.66 -14.38
CA PRO A 49 -18.22 -16.81 -13.21
C PRO A 49 -18.77 -17.59 -12.01
N ILE A 50 -18.06 -17.52 -10.88
CA ILE A 50 -18.51 -18.06 -9.59
C ILE A 50 -19.37 -17.04 -8.86
N HIS A 51 -18.96 -15.77 -8.88
CA HIS A 51 -19.61 -14.69 -8.14
C HIS A 51 -19.31 -13.34 -8.80
N ARG A 52 -20.31 -12.47 -8.83
CA ARG A 52 -20.19 -11.09 -9.31
C ARG A 52 -20.81 -10.15 -8.30
N PHE A 53 -20.12 -9.08 -7.94
CA PHE A 53 -20.60 -8.10 -6.97
C PHE A 53 -20.24 -6.66 -7.37
N PRO A 54 -21.06 -5.66 -6.97
CA PRO A 54 -20.75 -4.27 -7.23
C PRO A 54 -19.53 -3.83 -6.40
N SER A 55 -18.62 -3.11 -7.03
CA SER A 55 -17.46 -2.51 -6.39
C SER A 55 -17.70 -1.04 -6.04
N ARG A 56 -16.78 -0.47 -5.25
CA ARG A 56 -16.67 0.99 -5.12
C ARG A 56 -16.25 1.62 -6.44
N TYR A 57 -16.43 2.93 -6.56
CA TYR A 57 -16.15 3.68 -7.77
C TYR A 57 -14.71 3.54 -8.24
N ALA A 58 -14.53 3.20 -9.51
CA ALA A 58 -13.26 3.16 -10.22
C ALA A 58 -12.12 2.51 -9.42
N LEU A 59 -12.14 1.19 -9.26
CA LEU A 59 -11.03 0.45 -8.66
C LEU A 59 -9.73 0.72 -9.40
N HIS A 60 -8.65 0.92 -8.66
CA HIS A 60 -7.37 1.30 -9.19
C HIS A 60 -6.21 0.64 -8.43
N GLY A 61 -5.09 0.37 -9.12
CA GLY A 61 -3.88 -0.19 -8.55
C GLY A 61 -3.87 -1.72 -8.41
N GLY A 62 -4.89 -2.38 -8.93
CA GLY A 62 -5.03 -3.84 -8.92
C GLY A 62 -5.39 -4.43 -7.55
N PRO A 63 -5.98 -5.63 -7.52
CA PRO A 63 -6.26 -6.37 -6.29
C PRO A 63 -4.98 -6.70 -5.54
N LYS A 64 -5.04 -6.71 -4.20
CA LYS A 64 -3.93 -7.08 -3.32
C LYS A 64 -4.37 -8.18 -2.37
N PHE A 65 -3.64 -9.28 -2.36
CA PHE A 65 -4.02 -10.49 -1.63
C PHE A 65 -3.26 -10.60 -0.31
N THR A 66 -3.88 -11.24 0.68
CA THR A 66 -3.15 -11.77 1.82
C THR A 66 -2.31 -12.98 1.38
N PRO A 67 -1.19 -13.31 2.10
CA PRO A 67 -0.30 -14.41 1.71
C PRO A 67 -0.97 -15.78 1.61
N ASP A 68 -2.03 -16.00 2.39
CA ASP A 68 -2.85 -17.23 2.36
C ASP A 68 -3.86 -17.28 1.19
N GLY A 69 -3.97 -16.20 0.41
CA GLY A 69 -4.89 -16.09 -0.72
C GLY A 69 -6.38 -15.99 -0.34
N ARG A 70 -6.72 -15.93 0.95
CA ARG A 70 -8.12 -15.87 1.40
C ARG A 70 -8.75 -14.50 1.21
N TYR A 71 -8.04 -13.44 1.59
CA TYR A 71 -8.58 -12.09 1.49
C TYR A 71 -7.94 -11.32 0.35
N VAL A 72 -8.75 -10.50 -0.31
CA VAL A 72 -8.29 -9.52 -1.29
C VAL A 72 -8.76 -8.13 -0.92
N PHE A 73 -7.88 -7.16 -1.10
CA PHE A 73 -8.14 -5.75 -0.87
C PHE A 73 -8.22 -5.01 -2.19
N PHE A 74 -9.25 -4.19 -2.33
CA PHE A 74 -9.46 -3.31 -3.48
C PHE A 74 -9.34 -1.86 -3.03
N ALA A 75 -8.62 -1.06 -3.80
CA ALA A 75 -8.58 0.39 -3.62
C ALA A 75 -9.41 1.06 -4.72
N SER A 76 -10.25 2.01 -4.34
CA SER A 76 -11.04 2.81 -5.27
C SER A 76 -10.53 4.24 -5.34
N ARG A 77 -10.72 4.89 -6.48
CA ARG A 77 -10.22 6.26 -6.69
C ARG A 77 -10.80 7.29 -5.75
N ASP A 78 -12.01 7.09 -5.25
CA ASP A 78 -12.67 7.97 -4.28
C ASP A 78 -12.29 7.67 -2.82
N GLY A 79 -11.25 6.87 -2.61
CA GLY A 79 -10.59 6.68 -1.32
C GLY A 79 -11.02 5.48 -0.51
N TRP A 80 -11.93 4.65 -1.00
CA TRP A 80 -12.37 3.46 -0.29
C TRP A 80 -11.39 2.30 -0.45
N ILE A 81 -11.17 1.59 0.64
CA ILE A 81 -10.50 0.28 0.68
C ILE A 81 -11.57 -0.74 1.10
N SER A 82 -11.78 -1.75 0.25
CA SER A 82 -12.71 -2.85 0.51
C SER A 82 -11.92 -4.13 0.76
N LYS A 83 -12.22 -4.84 1.84
CA LYS A 83 -11.71 -6.18 2.15
C LYS A 83 -12.74 -7.21 1.76
N PHE A 84 -12.38 -8.16 0.90
CA PHE A 84 -13.25 -9.21 0.40
C PHE A 84 -12.71 -10.59 0.82
N ASP A 85 -13.58 -11.42 1.40
CA ASP A 85 -13.29 -12.82 1.73
C ASP A 85 -13.64 -13.69 0.51
N ILE A 86 -12.61 -14.19 -0.18
CA ILE A 86 -12.75 -15.03 -1.36
C ILE A 86 -13.43 -16.35 -1.00
N TRP A 87 -13.12 -16.94 0.15
CA TRP A 87 -13.71 -18.21 0.55
C TRP A 87 -15.22 -18.12 0.76
N ASN A 88 -15.70 -16.99 1.23
CA ASN A 88 -17.12 -16.78 1.53
C ASN A 88 -17.83 -15.91 0.49
N LEU A 89 -17.13 -15.38 -0.51
CA LEU A 89 -17.65 -14.50 -1.56
C LEU A 89 -18.37 -13.27 -0.97
N LYS A 90 -17.76 -12.63 0.03
CA LYS A 90 -18.35 -11.52 0.78
C LYS A 90 -17.39 -10.34 0.95
N VAL A 91 -17.88 -9.13 0.76
CA VAL A 91 -17.22 -7.93 1.31
C VAL A 91 -17.37 -7.97 2.82
N VAL A 92 -16.26 -8.01 3.57
CA VAL A 92 -16.31 -8.16 5.03
C VAL A 92 -16.12 -6.84 5.77
N ALA A 93 -15.33 -5.94 5.23
CA ALA A 93 -15.13 -4.62 5.80
C ALA A 93 -14.74 -3.59 4.73
N GLU A 94 -15.00 -2.34 5.02
CA GLU A 94 -14.61 -1.21 4.19
C GLU A 94 -14.20 -0.01 5.04
N VAL A 95 -13.31 0.83 4.51
CA VAL A 95 -12.94 2.11 5.12
C VAL A 95 -12.60 3.13 4.06
N ARG A 96 -12.93 4.39 4.28
CA ARG A 96 -12.50 5.47 3.41
C ARG A 96 -11.20 6.08 3.93
N ALA A 97 -10.08 5.65 3.36
CA ALA A 97 -8.73 6.05 3.79
C ALA A 97 -8.23 7.34 3.14
N GLY A 98 -8.96 7.88 2.18
CA GLY A 98 -8.62 9.11 1.46
C GLY A 98 -9.81 9.70 0.71
N ILE A 99 -9.53 10.66 -0.15
CA ILE A 99 -10.50 11.27 -1.07
C ILE A 99 -10.13 10.94 -2.52
N ASN A 100 -8.83 10.76 -2.78
CA ASN A 100 -8.31 10.27 -4.04
C ASN A 100 -7.14 9.33 -3.74
N THR A 101 -7.39 8.03 -3.86
CA THR A 101 -6.40 6.98 -3.60
C THR A 101 -5.77 6.50 -4.92
N ARG A 102 -4.45 6.33 -4.91
CA ARG A 102 -3.69 5.85 -6.06
C ARG A 102 -3.60 4.34 -6.10
N ASN A 103 -3.11 3.72 -5.04
CA ASN A 103 -3.08 2.27 -4.86
C ASN A 103 -2.94 1.89 -3.38
N ALA A 104 -2.99 0.60 -3.12
CA ALA A 104 -2.71 0.02 -1.81
C ALA A 104 -1.72 -1.13 -1.94
N ALA A 105 -1.09 -1.50 -0.81
CA ALA A 105 -0.23 -2.67 -0.69
C ALA A 105 -0.57 -3.42 0.60
N VAL A 106 -0.47 -4.75 0.57
CA VAL A 106 -0.67 -5.63 1.74
C VAL A 106 0.69 -6.13 2.20
N SER A 107 0.96 -6.12 3.50
CA SER A 107 2.23 -6.63 4.05
C SER A 107 2.41 -8.12 3.78
N GLY A 108 3.67 -8.58 3.70
CA GLY A 108 3.99 -9.98 3.46
C GLY A 108 3.51 -10.95 4.55
N ASP A 109 3.19 -10.44 5.75
CA ASP A 109 2.56 -11.21 6.83
C ASP A 109 1.01 -11.07 6.87
N GLY A 110 0.43 -10.31 5.93
CA GLY A 110 -1.01 -10.09 5.82
C GLY A 110 -1.64 -9.21 6.89
N LYS A 111 -0.85 -8.61 7.78
CA LYS A 111 -1.36 -7.89 8.96
C LYS A 111 -1.63 -6.40 8.74
N TYR A 112 -1.03 -5.82 7.71
CA TYR A 112 -1.07 -4.38 7.46
C TYR A 112 -1.43 -4.08 6.01
N VAL A 113 -2.10 -2.95 5.81
CA VAL A 113 -2.42 -2.39 4.49
C VAL A 113 -1.93 -0.95 4.44
N ALA A 114 -1.05 -0.66 3.48
CA ALA A 114 -0.60 0.70 3.20
C ALA A 114 -1.43 1.30 2.07
N VAL A 115 -1.89 2.53 2.23
CA VAL A 115 -2.76 3.23 1.26
C VAL A 115 -2.09 4.52 0.81
N ALA A 116 -1.79 4.60 -0.48
CA ALA A 116 -1.18 5.76 -1.12
C ALA A 116 -2.25 6.73 -1.60
N ASN A 117 -2.28 7.94 -1.06
CA ASN A 117 -3.26 8.95 -1.41
C ASN A 117 -2.66 10.11 -2.22
N TYR A 118 -3.41 10.54 -3.22
CA TYR A 118 -3.20 11.84 -3.87
C TYR A 118 -3.86 12.96 -3.07
N LEU A 119 -5.04 12.69 -2.48
CA LEU A 119 -5.76 13.61 -1.62
C LEU A 119 -6.39 12.86 -0.42
N PRO A 120 -6.18 13.37 0.81
CA PRO A 120 -5.14 14.35 1.14
C PRO A 120 -3.74 13.78 0.84
N HIS A 121 -2.70 14.61 0.80
CA HIS A 121 -1.31 14.16 0.65
C HIS A 121 -0.90 13.32 1.86
N SER A 122 -1.20 12.04 1.81
CA SER A 122 -1.01 11.13 2.95
C SER A 122 -0.67 9.71 2.53
N LEU A 123 0.04 9.03 3.41
CA LEU A 123 0.20 7.59 3.41
C LEU A 123 -0.47 7.05 4.69
N VAL A 124 -1.47 6.19 4.53
CA VAL A 124 -2.24 5.63 5.63
C VAL A 124 -1.86 4.17 5.82
N ILE A 125 -1.57 3.78 7.06
CA ILE A 125 -1.36 2.38 7.42
C ILE A 125 -2.57 1.91 8.23
N LEU A 126 -3.18 0.85 7.76
CA LEU A 126 -4.31 0.15 8.38
C LEU A 126 -3.83 -1.21 8.90
N ASP A 127 -4.53 -1.76 9.88
CA ASP A 127 -4.43 -3.19 10.17
C ASP A 127 -5.24 -4.03 9.15
N ALA A 128 -5.14 -5.35 9.26
CA ALA A 128 -5.85 -6.28 8.39
C ALA A 128 -7.39 -6.18 8.50
N GLU A 129 -7.90 -5.57 9.57
CA GLU A 129 -9.33 -5.33 9.79
C GLU A 129 -9.75 -3.91 9.41
N LEU A 130 -8.87 -3.20 8.69
CA LEU A 130 -9.06 -1.84 8.20
C LEU A 130 -9.21 -0.77 9.30
N ASN A 131 -8.65 -0.99 10.49
CA ASN A 131 -8.53 0.05 11.49
C ASN A 131 -7.31 0.92 11.19
N PRO A 132 -7.40 2.25 11.26
CA PRO A 132 -6.26 3.13 11.05
C PRO A 132 -5.29 3.04 12.21
N LEU A 133 -4.04 2.69 11.90
CA LEU A 133 -2.91 2.61 12.85
C LEU A 133 -2.03 3.85 12.78
N LYS A 134 -1.68 4.28 11.57
CA LYS A 134 -0.86 5.47 11.32
C LYS A 134 -1.39 6.26 10.15
N ILE A 135 -1.35 7.57 10.27
CA ILE A 135 -1.67 8.51 9.19
C ILE A 135 -0.49 9.46 9.06
N HIS A 136 0.28 9.30 8.00
CA HIS A 136 1.41 10.17 7.70
C HIS A 136 0.96 11.27 6.75
N ALA A 137 0.99 12.53 7.21
CA ALA A 137 0.98 13.67 6.30
C ALA A 137 2.30 13.66 5.53
N VAL A 138 2.22 13.53 4.21
CA VAL A 138 3.40 13.40 3.38
C VAL A 138 3.97 14.77 3.05
N ARG A 139 5.19 15.00 3.53
CA ARG A 139 5.97 16.22 3.33
C ARG A 139 7.43 15.87 3.10
N ASP A 140 8.15 16.76 2.42
CA ASP A 140 9.60 16.67 2.28
C ASP A 140 10.30 16.63 3.66
N ARG A 141 11.57 16.28 3.67
CA ARG A 141 12.40 16.19 4.91
C ARG A 141 12.45 17.48 5.71
N PHE A 142 12.18 18.62 5.09
CA PHE A 142 12.15 19.93 5.74
C PHE A 142 10.76 20.35 6.21
N GLY A 143 9.72 19.57 5.92
CA GLY A 143 8.33 19.87 6.25
C GLY A 143 7.72 21.02 5.44
N LYS A 144 8.39 21.48 4.38
CA LYS A 144 8.00 22.66 3.61
C LYS A 144 7.01 22.33 2.48
N GLN A 145 7.28 21.26 1.74
CA GLN A 145 6.48 20.88 0.58
C GLN A 145 5.71 19.59 0.88
N SER A 146 4.41 19.59 0.65
CA SER A 146 3.60 18.37 0.72
C SER A 146 3.63 17.62 -0.62
N SER A 147 3.43 16.30 -0.59
CA SER A 147 3.49 15.46 -1.77
C SER A 147 2.36 14.44 -1.81
N ARG A 148 1.84 14.22 -3.00
CA ARG A 148 1.05 13.04 -3.33
C ARG A 148 1.93 11.79 -3.22
N VAL A 149 1.32 10.65 -2.93
CA VAL A 149 2.00 9.35 -2.98
C VAL A 149 1.62 8.66 -4.27
N SER A 150 2.56 8.52 -5.19
CA SER A 150 2.29 8.01 -6.54
C SER A 150 2.24 6.49 -6.63
N ALA A 151 2.95 5.80 -5.75
CA ALA A 151 2.97 4.34 -5.68
C ALA A 151 3.31 3.88 -4.26
N VAL A 152 2.79 2.74 -3.84
CA VAL A 152 3.22 1.99 -2.66
C VAL A 152 3.22 0.50 -2.98
N TYR A 153 4.34 -0.18 -2.69
CA TYR A 153 4.49 -1.61 -2.91
C TYR A 153 5.12 -2.30 -1.71
N THR A 154 4.87 -3.60 -1.59
CA THR A 154 5.43 -4.42 -0.51
C THR A 154 6.80 -4.95 -0.90
N ALA A 155 7.77 -4.70 -0.05
CA ALA A 155 9.10 -5.32 -0.06
C ALA A 155 9.12 -6.41 1.02
N GLU A 156 8.57 -7.58 0.71
CA GLU A 156 8.37 -8.65 1.70
C GLU A 156 9.68 -9.09 2.37
N PRO A 157 10.81 -9.35 1.64
CA PRO A 157 12.07 -9.75 2.27
C PRO A 157 12.63 -8.71 3.24
N ARG A 158 12.26 -7.44 3.09
CA ARG A 158 12.64 -6.33 3.97
C ARG A 158 11.62 -6.07 5.08
N ARG A 159 10.49 -6.76 5.07
CA ARG A 159 9.34 -6.52 5.95
C ARG A 159 8.92 -5.05 5.97
N SER A 160 8.81 -4.48 4.78
CA SER A 160 8.56 -3.04 4.58
C SER A 160 7.59 -2.79 3.43
N PHE A 161 6.95 -1.63 3.48
CA PHE A 161 6.37 -0.97 2.32
C PHE A 161 7.36 0.06 1.80
N VAL A 162 7.41 0.22 0.49
CA VAL A 162 8.16 1.31 -0.16
C VAL A 162 7.18 2.18 -0.93
N ALA A 163 7.28 3.50 -0.75
CA ALA A 163 6.40 4.48 -1.37
C ALA A 163 7.20 5.53 -2.14
N ALA A 164 6.77 5.84 -3.36
CA ALA A 164 7.28 6.95 -4.15
C ALA A 164 6.49 8.22 -3.90
N LEU A 165 7.17 9.34 -3.69
CA LEU A 165 6.56 10.65 -3.47
C LEU A 165 6.58 11.45 -4.76
N LYS A 166 5.39 11.79 -5.28
CA LYS A 166 5.23 12.35 -6.62
C LYS A 166 5.80 13.76 -6.80
N ASP A 167 5.70 14.58 -5.76
CA ASP A 167 5.94 16.03 -5.86
C ASP A 167 7.21 16.48 -5.14
N VAL A 168 7.96 15.52 -4.57
CA VAL A 168 9.27 15.73 -3.94
C VAL A 168 10.23 14.61 -4.32
N MET A 169 11.52 14.90 -4.35
CA MET A 169 12.56 13.91 -4.71
C MET A 169 12.90 13.02 -3.50
N GLU A 170 11.92 12.27 -3.04
CA GLU A 170 12.06 11.32 -1.94
C GLU A 170 11.28 10.03 -2.20
N ALA A 171 11.77 8.93 -1.65
CA ALA A 171 11.03 7.69 -1.44
C ALA A 171 11.05 7.34 0.04
N TRP A 172 9.96 6.72 0.52
CA TRP A 172 9.83 6.30 1.90
C TRP A 172 9.80 4.78 2.01
N GLU A 173 10.60 4.23 2.91
CA GLU A 173 10.47 2.84 3.35
C GLU A 173 9.84 2.83 4.75
N ILE A 174 8.73 2.10 4.92
CA ILE A 174 8.00 1.98 6.17
C ILE A 174 8.03 0.52 6.61
N SER A 175 8.82 0.21 7.64
CA SER A 175 8.88 -1.15 8.17
C SER A 175 7.62 -1.51 8.95
N TYR A 176 7.07 -2.70 8.67
CA TYR A 176 6.05 -3.33 9.50
C TYR A 176 6.62 -4.39 10.44
N ASP A 177 7.94 -4.44 10.60
CA ASP A 177 8.56 -5.24 11.65
C ASP A 177 8.47 -4.51 12.99
N PRO A 178 7.81 -5.08 14.02
CA PRO A 178 7.77 -4.47 15.35
C PRO A 178 9.14 -4.26 15.99
N LYS A 179 10.17 -4.97 15.51
CA LYS A 179 11.56 -4.86 15.96
C LYS A 179 12.42 -3.99 15.05
N ALA A 180 11.81 -3.24 14.14
CA ALA A 180 12.55 -2.36 13.24
C ALA A 180 13.44 -1.39 14.04
N PRO A 181 14.71 -1.21 13.63
CA PRO A 181 15.62 -0.31 14.31
C PRO A 181 15.11 1.14 14.27
N GLU A 182 15.50 1.91 15.27
CA GLU A 182 15.18 3.34 15.30
C GLU A 182 15.77 4.07 14.09
N ILE A 183 15.05 5.08 13.65
CA ILE A 183 15.43 5.92 12.51
C ILE A 183 16.00 7.24 13.05
N PRO A 184 17.22 7.64 12.64
CA PRO A 184 17.74 8.96 12.95
C PRO A 184 16.82 10.04 12.39
N ALA A 185 16.31 10.92 13.24
CA ALA A 185 15.37 11.98 12.88
C ALA A 185 16.03 13.34 12.65
N GLY A 186 17.31 13.49 13.01
CA GLY A 186 18.09 14.71 12.88
C GLY A 186 19.28 14.57 11.91
N MET A 187 19.89 15.70 11.59
CA MET A 187 21.18 15.71 10.88
C MET A 187 22.31 15.60 11.88
N ILE A 188 23.32 14.81 11.54
CA ILE A 188 24.55 14.69 12.35
C ILE A 188 25.27 16.06 12.36
N HIS A 189 25.65 16.51 13.54
CA HIS A 189 26.33 17.78 13.79
C HIS A 189 25.52 19.06 13.50
N ASP A 190 24.19 18.97 13.60
CA ASP A 190 23.33 20.14 13.45
C ASP A 190 22.34 20.28 14.60
N PHE A 191 22.69 21.12 15.59
CA PHE A 191 21.87 21.40 16.77
C PHE A 191 20.50 22.00 16.45
N GLN A 192 20.34 22.63 15.29
CA GLN A 192 19.06 23.21 14.86
C GLN A 192 18.07 22.14 14.40
N TYR A 193 18.57 21.01 13.94
CA TYR A 193 17.77 19.90 13.40
C TYR A 193 17.74 18.68 14.32
N ARG A 194 17.86 18.87 15.63
CA ARG A 194 17.74 17.81 16.65
C ARG A 194 18.75 16.68 16.47
N GLU A 195 20.03 17.03 16.46
CA GLU A 195 21.09 16.03 16.49
C GLU A 195 20.84 14.99 17.61
N GLY A 196 21.00 13.70 17.29
CA GLY A 196 20.77 12.60 18.22
C GLY A 196 19.31 12.26 18.51
N ALA A 197 18.35 12.90 17.82
CA ALA A 197 16.95 12.50 17.93
C ALA A 197 16.68 11.26 17.06
N PHE A 198 15.99 10.28 17.65
CA PHE A 198 15.57 9.06 16.99
C PHE A 198 14.06 8.89 17.09
N ILE A 199 13.47 8.27 16.08
CA ILE A 199 12.07 7.87 16.07
C ILE A 199 11.97 6.34 15.93
N PRO A 200 10.95 5.69 16.52
CA PRO A 200 10.75 4.26 16.33
C PRO A 200 10.70 3.88 14.85
N GLY A 201 11.36 2.77 14.46
CA GLY A 201 11.35 2.32 13.08
C GLY A 201 10.01 1.73 12.64
N PHE A 202 9.29 1.09 13.57
CA PHE A 202 8.02 0.44 13.29
C PHE A 202 6.96 1.46 12.83
N LEU A 203 6.43 1.23 11.63
CA LEU A 203 5.40 2.04 10.95
C LEU A 203 5.75 3.53 10.79
N ASN A 204 7.02 3.89 10.83
CA ASN A 204 7.48 5.25 10.56
C ASN A 204 8.39 5.29 9.31
N PRO A 205 8.40 6.39 8.56
CA PRO A 205 9.11 6.45 7.30
C PRO A 205 10.62 6.63 7.49
N LYS A 206 11.39 5.73 6.89
CA LYS A 206 12.82 5.91 6.60
C LYS A 206 12.94 6.50 5.20
N ARG A 207 13.55 7.68 5.09
CA ARG A 207 13.60 8.48 3.87
C ARG A 207 14.81 8.13 3.01
N SER A 208 14.60 7.99 1.72
CA SER A 208 15.65 8.01 0.69
C SER A 208 15.57 9.31 -0.08
N ILE A 209 16.71 9.95 -0.30
CA ILE A 209 16.82 11.21 -1.04
C ILE A 209 17.20 10.86 -2.48
N LEU A 210 16.42 11.35 -3.42
CA LEU A 210 16.54 11.05 -4.83
C LEU A 210 17.18 12.21 -5.59
N ASP A 211 17.78 11.91 -6.73
CA ASP A 211 18.35 12.90 -7.64
C ASP A 211 17.31 13.47 -8.60
N ASP A 212 16.18 12.76 -8.77
CA ASP A 212 15.04 13.19 -9.59
C ASP A 212 13.73 12.64 -8.99
N TYR A 213 12.59 13.11 -9.50
CA TYR A 213 11.27 12.63 -9.10
C TYR A 213 11.07 11.16 -9.48
N LEU A 214 10.33 10.42 -8.68
CA LEU A 214 9.98 9.03 -8.92
C LEU A 214 8.46 8.88 -8.91
N ASP A 215 7.87 8.54 -10.07
CA ASP A 215 6.41 8.40 -10.19
C ASP A 215 5.96 6.96 -9.94
N ASP A 216 6.72 5.99 -10.42
CA ASP A 216 6.50 4.57 -10.22
C ASP A 216 7.86 3.83 -10.25
N PHE A 217 7.90 2.60 -9.73
CA PHE A 217 9.15 1.87 -9.61
C PHE A 217 8.93 0.35 -9.58
N PHE A 218 10.04 -0.38 -9.81
CA PHE A 218 10.15 -1.82 -9.64
C PHE A 218 11.31 -2.13 -8.70
N PHE A 219 11.19 -3.21 -7.94
CA PHE A 219 12.28 -3.72 -7.12
C PHE A 219 13.29 -4.51 -7.96
N THR A 220 14.56 -4.46 -7.57
CA THR A 220 15.53 -5.48 -7.95
C THR A 220 15.16 -6.82 -7.31
N GLN A 221 15.72 -7.91 -7.83
CA GLN A 221 15.37 -9.26 -7.37
C GLN A 221 15.67 -9.50 -5.88
N ASP A 222 16.67 -8.83 -5.35
CA ASP A 222 17.08 -8.89 -3.95
C ASP A 222 16.40 -7.86 -3.05
N TYR A 223 15.53 -7.00 -3.61
CA TYR A 223 14.83 -5.92 -2.93
C TYR A 223 15.72 -4.87 -2.25
N ASN A 224 17.01 -4.81 -2.59
CA ASN A 224 17.91 -3.77 -2.06
C ASN A 224 17.77 -2.45 -2.79
N GLU A 225 17.27 -2.49 -4.01
CA GLU A 225 17.15 -1.32 -4.88
C GLU A 225 15.75 -1.23 -5.48
N VAL A 226 15.38 -0.01 -5.83
CA VAL A 226 14.24 0.26 -6.69
C VAL A 226 14.69 1.01 -7.93
N MET A 227 14.06 0.69 -9.06
CA MET A 227 14.33 1.29 -10.35
C MET A 227 13.07 1.92 -10.90
N GLY A 228 13.17 3.14 -11.39
CA GLY A 228 12.06 3.82 -12.01
C GLY A 228 12.49 5.02 -12.82
N ALA A 229 11.53 5.61 -13.51
CA ALA A 229 11.77 6.79 -14.34
C ALA A 229 11.02 8.00 -13.77
N SER A 230 11.65 9.16 -13.90
CA SER A 230 10.99 10.43 -13.68
C SER A 230 10.00 10.70 -14.81
N ARG A 231 8.85 11.25 -14.45
CA ARG A 231 7.85 11.67 -15.43
C ARG A 231 8.34 12.82 -16.34
N GLU A 232 9.23 13.64 -15.86
CA GLU A 232 9.67 14.89 -16.52
C GLU A 232 11.05 14.76 -17.15
N GLY A 233 11.94 13.93 -16.62
CA GLY A 233 13.36 13.93 -17.00
C GLY A 233 13.74 12.99 -18.12
N GLY A 234 12.90 12.03 -18.50
CA GLY A 234 13.25 11.01 -19.51
C GLY A 234 14.43 10.11 -19.11
N LYS A 235 14.91 10.19 -17.87
CA LYS A 235 15.98 9.38 -17.31
C LYS A 235 15.42 8.38 -16.32
N GLY A 236 15.98 7.17 -16.35
CA GLY A 236 15.80 6.21 -15.28
C GLY A 236 16.72 6.55 -14.10
N GLN A 237 16.35 6.09 -12.90
CA GLN A 237 17.23 6.13 -11.75
C GLN A 237 17.15 4.83 -10.97
N VAL A 238 18.24 4.49 -10.29
CA VAL A 238 18.34 3.38 -9.36
C VAL A 238 18.56 3.94 -7.97
N VAL A 239 17.71 3.55 -7.03
CA VAL A 239 17.77 4.01 -5.65
C VAL A 239 18.09 2.84 -4.74
N HIS A 240 19.20 2.92 -4.00
CA HIS A 240 19.57 1.91 -3.02
C HIS A 240 18.92 2.23 -1.67
N LEU A 241 18.07 1.31 -1.20
CA LEU A 241 17.21 1.54 -0.02
C LEU A 241 17.99 1.63 1.31
N ASP A 242 19.14 0.95 1.43
CA ASP A 242 19.97 1.02 2.64
C ASP A 242 20.92 2.22 2.61
N VAL A 243 21.48 2.55 1.45
CA VAL A 243 22.25 3.78 1.24
C VAL A 243 21.35 5.02 1.30
N ARG A 244 20.06 4.85 0.97
CA ARG A 244 19.00 5.87 0.97
C ARG A 244 19.27 7.01 -0.01
N ARG A 245 19.79 6.66 -1.20
CA ARG A 245 20.11 7.61 -2.28
C ARG A 245 19.97 6.97 -3.64
N SER A 246 19.81 7.81 -4.67
CA SER A 246 20.08 7.41 -6.04
C SER A 246 21.55 7.04 -6.19
N ILE A 247 21.82 5.96 -6.93
CA ILE A 247 23.16 5.45 -7.19
C ILE A 247 23.48 5.38 -8.67
N ALA A 248 22.46 5.51 -9.54
CA ALA A 248 22.56 5.61 -10.99
C ALA A 248 21.32 6.32 -11.56
#